data_71321adcbcafa8a26978a694fe712c19
#
_entry.id   71321adcbcafa8a26978a694fe712c19
#
_cell.length_a   1.000
_cell.length_b   1.000
_cell.length_c   1.000
_cell.angle_alpha   90.00
_cell.angle_beta   90.00
_cell.angle_gamma   90.00
#
_symmetry.space_group_name_H-M   'P 1'
#
loop_
_entity.id
_entity.type
_entity.pdbx_description
1 polymer ?
#
loop_
_entity_poly.entity_id
_entity_poly.type
_entity_poly.pdbx_seq_one_letter_code
_entity_poly.pdbx_strand_id
1 'polypeptide(L)'
;LRKTGTGLDLALALAVLGARGRLGRSAAGLLGRTVYIGELGLDGSVHSVRGVLPSVQAAVAAGAEEIVVAQEAAAEAELIPGARVTAVRHVGQLVERYGGRLSAAVAAALEQITEAAADEAPTTPPHDAEPPDLADVVGQGEARQALEVAAAGGHHLIMVGPPGTGKTMLAERLPSILPPLEQADAVTVTSLHSVAGIFDPARGLITRPPLRAPHHTATRAAVVGGG
;
A
#
# COMPACT_ATOMS: atom_id res chain seq x y z
N LEU A 1 -16.53 15.97 -12.51
CA LEU A 1 -15.65 15.53 -11.41
C LEU A 1 -14.26 16.13 -11.67
N ARG A 2 -13.78 16.98 -10.73
CA ARG A 2 -12.42 17.47 -10.75
C ARG A 2 -11.51 16.30 -10.37
N LYS A 3 -10.73 15.79 -11.33
CA LYS A 3 -9.76 14.72 -11.06
C LYS A 3 -8.53 15.37 -10.43
N THR A 4 -8.24 15.00 -9.21
CA THR A 4 -7.03 15.38 -8.50
C THR A 4 -6.20 14.14 -8.25
N GLY A 5 -4.95 14.11 -8.72
CA GLY A 5 -4.00 13.01 -8.54
C GLY A 5 -3.46 12.47 -9.86
N THR A 6 -2.21 12.04 -9.82
CA THR A 6 -1.43 11.54 -10.96
C THR A 6 -1.66 10.05 -11.26
N GLY A 7 -2.39 9.33 -10.41
CA GLY A 7 -2.60 7.87 -10.52
C GLY A 7 -3.30 7.40 -11.80
N LEU A 8 -3.90 8.31 -12.57
CA LEU A 8 -4.57 8.01 -13.85
C LEU A 8 -3.73 8.35 -15.08
N ASP A 9 -2.54 8.91 -14.92
CA ASP A 9 -1.74 9.42 -16.04
C ASP A 9 -1.40 8.31 -17.02
N LEU A 10 -1.00 7.14 -16.52
CA LEU A 10 -0.70 5.98 -17.34
C LEU A 10 -1.92 5.53 -18.16
N ALA A 11 -3.10 5.46 -17.52
CA ALA A 11 -4.35 5.09 -18.20
C ALA A 11 -4.72 6.09 -19.31
N LEU A 12 -4.59 7.40 -19.02
CA LEU A 12 -4.88 8.46 -19.99
C LEU A 12 -3.92 8.40 -21.17
N ALA A 13 -2.62 8.19 -20.92
CA ALA A 13 -1.63 8.07 -21.97
C ALA A 13 -1.93 6.90 -22.93
N LEU A 14 -2.25 5.73 -22.38
CA LEU A 14 -2.60 4.58 -23.19
C LEU A 14 -3.91 4.77 -23.96
N ALA A 15 -4.91 5.41 -23.36
CA ALA A 15 -6.15 5.75 -24.05
C ALA A 15 -5.89 6.70 -25.23
N VAL A 16 -5.04 7.71 -25.06
CA VAL A 16 -4.65 8.62 -26.13
C VAL A 16 -3.88 7.91 -27.23
N LEU A 17 -2.91 7.04 -26.88
CA LEU A 17 -2.14 6.25 -27.83
C LEU A 17 -3.04 5.30 -28.64
N GLY A 18 -3.99 4.66 -27.98
CA GLY A 18 -5.00 3.82 -28.63
C GLY A 18 -5.87 4.60 -29.60
N ALA A 19 -6.42 5.76 -29.17
CA ALA A 19 -7.25 6.63 -29.99
C ALA A 19 -6.49 7.20 -31.22
N ARG A 20 -5.17 7.39 -31.09
CA ARG A 20 -4.29 7.84 -32.17
C ARG A 20 -3.83 6.70 -33.09
N GLY A 21 -4.28 5.46 -32.89
CA GLY A 21 -3.87 4.31 -33.67
C GLY A 21 -2.36 3.96 -33.53
N ARG A 22 -1.76 4.33 -32.41
CA ARG A 22 -0.35 4.05 -32.10
C ARG A 22 -0.13 2.65 -31.50
N LEU A 23 -1.20 1.97 -31.12
CA LEU A 23 -1.23 0.60 -30.62
C LEU A 23 -1.79 -0.34 -31.69
N GLY A 24 -1.52 -1.63 -31.55
CA GLY A 24 -2.01 -2.65 -32.47
C GLY A 24 -3.55 -2.77 -32.42
N ARG A 25 -4.15 -3.33 -33.48
CA ARG A 25 -5.61 -3.44 -33.63
C ARG A 25 -6.29 -4.25 -32.53
N SER A 26 -5.60 -5.20 -31.92
CA SER A 26 -6.08 -6.04 -30.80
C SER A 26 -6.03 -5.31 -29.44
N ALA A 27 -5.33 -4.20 -29.35
CA ALA A 27 -5.13 -3.48 -28.09
C ALA A 27 -6.43 -3.00 -27.46
N ALA A 28 -7.43 -2.60 -28.25
CA ALA A 28 -8.70 -2.05 -27.75
C ALA A 28 -9.43 -3.00 -26.81
N GLY A 29 -9.44 -4.31 -27.11
CA GLY A 29 -10.05 -5.33 -26.26
C GLY A 29 -9.32 -5.53 -24.94
N LEU A 30 -7.99 -5.44 -24.95
CA LEU A 30 -7.15 -5.60 -23.76
C LEU A 30 -7.22 -4.35 -22.86
N LEU A 31 -7.15 -3.16 -23.46
CA LEU A 31 -7.21 -1.88 -22.72
C LEU A 31 -8.48 -1.74 -21.89
N GLY A 32 -9.62 -2.23 -22.40
CA GLY A 32 -10.92 -2.14 -21.72
C GLY A 32 -11.09 -3.09 -20.54
N ARG A 33 -10.20 -4.07 -20.38
CA ARG A 33 -10.24 -5.08 -19.30
C ARG A 33 -9.10 -4.95 -18.30
N THR A 34 -8.17 -4.03 -18.58
CA THR A 34 -6.99 -3.78 -17.77
C THR A 34 -7.16 -2.46 -17.02
N VAL A 35 -6.83 -2.46 -15.74
CA VAL A 35 -6.74 -1.25 -14.92
C VAL A 35 -5.28 -0.80 -14.85
N TYR A 36 -5.02 0.49 -15.03
CA TYR A 36 -3.69 1.07 -15.03
C TYR A 36 -3.58 2.06 -13.87
N ILE A 37 -2.59 1.84 -12.99
CA ILE A 37 -2.35 2.65 -11.79
C ILE A 37 -0.89 3.09 -11.81
N GLY A 38 -0.64 4.36 -12.04
CA GLY A 38 0.73 4.90 -12.05
C GLY A 38 0.78 6.34 -12.54
N GLU A 39 1.75 7.06 -12.02
CA GLU A 39 2.13 8.39 -12.50
C GLU A 39 3.08 8.24 -13.68
N LEU A 40 2.91 9.08 -14.69
CA LEU A 40 3.73 9.04 -15.90
C LEU A 40 4.70 10.22 -15.93
N GLY A 41 6.00 9.90 -15.92
CA GLY A 41 7.06 10.88 -16.14
C GLY A 41 7.10 11.41 -17.59
N LEU A 42 7.68 12.58 -17.78
CA LEU A 42 7.83 13.19 -19.11
C LEU A 42 8.75 12.38 -20.04
N ASP A 43 9.63 11.59 -19.46
CA ASP A 43 10.52 10.65 -20.15
C ASP A 43 9.85 9.31 -20.49
N GLY A 44 8.62 9.09 -20.00
CA GLY A 44 7.87 7.85 -20.15
C GLY A 44 8.06 6.85 -19.01
N SER A 45 8.82 7.19 -17.97
CA SER A 45 8.94 6.39 -16.75
C SER A 45 7.59 6.28 -16.04
N VAL A 46 7.35 5.14 -15.39
CA VAL A 46 6.12 4.90 -14.61
C VAL A 46 6.49 4.83 -13.15
N HIS A 47 5.90 5.73 -12.35
CA HIS A 47 6.16 5.86 -10.93
C HIS A 47 4.99 5.40 -10.08
N SER A 48 5.30 4.92 -8.87
CA SER A 48 4.30 4.54 -7.90
C SER A 48 3.48 5.75 -7.41
N VAL A 49 2.25 5.49 -7.02
CA VAL A 49 1.34 6.47 -6.44
C VAL A 49 0.89 6.00 -5.06
N ARG A 50 0.41 6.94 -4.23
CA ARG A 50 -0.16 6.58 -2.93
C ARG A 50 -1.51 5.87 -3.10
N GLY A 51 -1.79 4.88 -2.27
CA GLY A 51 -3.05 4.17 -2.28
C GLY A 51 -3.15 3.14 -3.42
N VAL A 52 -2.06 2.49 -3.76
CA VAL A 52 -2.06 1.37 -4.72
C VAL A 52 -2.94 0.24 -4.21
N LEU A 53 -2.77 -0.16 -2.95
CA LEU A 53 -3.52 -1.27 -2.36
C LEU A 53 -5.05 -1.11 -2.49
N PRO A 54 -5.68 -0.02 -2.01
CA PRO A 54 -7.12 0.18 -2.18
C PRO A 54 -7.54 0.33 -3.64
N SER A 55 -6.69 0.86 -4.51
CA SER A 55 -6.97 0.95 -5.94
C SER A 55 -7.00 -0.41 -6.60
N VAL A 56 -6.06 -1.30 -6.26
CA VAL A 56 -6.01 -2.70 -6.72
C VAL A 56 -7.21 -3.47 -6.19
N GLN A 57 -7.56 -3.32 -4.91
CA GLN A 57 -8.74 -3.93 -4.31
C GLN A 57 -10.02 -3.54 -5.07
N ALA A 58 -10.18 -2.25 -5.37
CA ALA A 58 -11.31 -1.75 -6.14
C ALA A 58 -11.33 -2.31 -7.58
N ALA A 59 -10.15 -2.43 -8.22
CA ALA A 59 -10.03 -3.01 -9.55
C ALA A 59 -10.44 -4.48 -9.58
N VAL A 60 -9.98 -5.29 -8.61
CA VAL A 60 -10.39 -6.70 -8.47
C VAL A 60 -11.89 -6.81 -8.24
N ALA A 61 -12.46 -6.00 -7.35
CA ALA A 61 -13.90 -5.97 -7.08
C ALA A 61 -14.72 -5.56 -8.30
N ALA A 62 -14.18 -4.72 -9.19
CA ALA A 62 -14.78 -4.32 -10.45
C ALA A 62 -14.62 -5.36 -11.57
N GLY A 63 -13.93 -6.48 -11.33
CA GLY A 63 -13.74 -7.54 -12.30
C GLY A 63 -12.63 -7.27 -13.33
N ALA A 64 -11.63 -6.46 -13.01
CA ALA A 64 -10.47 -6.27 -13.86
C ALA A 64 -9.75 -7.60 -14.13
N GLU A 65 -9.46 -7.89 -15.39
CA GLU A 65 -8.72 -9.11 -15.77
C GLU A 65 -7.23 -8.99 -15.50
N GLU A 66 -6.71 -7.77 -15.52
CA GLU A 66 -5.31 -7.44 -15.28
C GLU A 66 -5.20 -6.05 -14.65
N ILE A 67 -4.17 -5.87 -13.82
CA ILE A 67 -3.87 -4.60 -13.17
C ILE A 67 -2.40 -4.28 -13.43
N VAL A 68 -2.17 -3.19 -14.14
CA VAL A 68 -0.82 -2.70 -14.44
C VAL A 68 -0.46 -1.63 -13.42
N VAL A 69 0.70 -1.81 -12.78
CA VAL A 69 1.24 -0.89 -11.77
C VAL A 69 2.70 -0.53 -12.07
N ALA A 70 3.21 0.51 -11.43
CA ALA A 70 4.65 0.77 -11.44
C ALA A 70 5.41 -0.39 -10.79
N GLN A 71 6.64 -0.65 -11.25
CA GLN A 71 7.49 -1.73 -10.71
C GLN A 71 7.66 -1.63 -9.18
N GLU A 72 7.82 -0.42 -8.67
CA GLU A 72 7.97 -0.13 -7.24
C GLU A 72 6.74 -0.53 -6.42
N ALA A 73 5.57 -0.55 -7.05
CA ALA A 73 4.29 -0.86 -6.40
C ALA A 73 3.88 -2.34 -6.54
N ALA A 74 4.66 -3.16 -7.24
CA ALA A 74 4.31 -4.55 -7.52
C ALA A 74 4.06 -5.36 -6.24
N ALA A 75 5.00 -5.31 -5.29
CA ALA A 75 4.90 -6.03 -4.04
C ALA A 75 3.66 -5.62 -3.21
N GLU A 76 3.28 -4.33 -3.23
CA GLU A 76 2.07 -3.85 -2.58
C GLU A 76 0.81 -4.37 -3.29
N ALA A 77 0.78 -4.30 -4.62
CA ALA A 77 -0.35 -4.71 -5.43
C ALA A 77 -0.65 -6.22 -5.31
N GLU A 78 0.39 -7.04 -5.22
CA GLU A 78 0.31 -8.50 -5.09
C GLU A 78 -0.25 -8.98 -3.74
N LEU A 79 -0.32 -8.10 -2.73
CA LEU A 79 -0.94 -8.42 -1.44
C LEU A 79 -2.47 -8.60 -1.54
N ILE A 80 -3.10 -8.13 -2.61
CA ILE A 80 -4.54 -8.30 -2.81
C ILE A 80 -4.84 -9.66 -3.46
N PRO A 81 -5.59 -10.54 -2.77
CA PRO A 81 -5.94 -11.84 -3.32
C PRO A 81 -6.74 -11.71 -4.63
N GLY A 82 -6.33 -12.50 -5.63
CA GLY A 82 -6.99 -12.51 -6.94
C GLY A 82 -6.53 -11.40 -7.89
N ALA A 83 -5.66 -10.49 -7.47
CA ALA A 83 -5.06 -9.51 -8.35
C ALA A 83 -4.09 -10.19 -9.35
N ARG A 84 -4.27 -9.92 -10.63
CA ARG A 84 -3.31 -10.27 -11.67
C ARG A 84 -2.48 -9.04 -11.99
N VAL A 85 -1.32 -8.94 -11.37
CA VAL A 85 -0.47 -7.76 -11.42
C VAL A 85 0.55 -7.90 -12.55
N THR A 86 0.70 -6.84 -13.32
CA THR A 86 1.80 -6.63 -14.27
C THR A 86 2.54 -5.37 -13.88
N ALA A 87 3.80 -5.51 -13.54
CA ALA A 87 4.65 -4.39 -13.15
C ALA A 87 5.40 -3.83 -14.36
N VAL A 88 5.47 -2.50 -14.46
CA VAL A 88 6.17 -1.81 -15.53
C VAL A 88 7.01 -0.65 -15.00
N ARG A 89 8.15 -0.38 -15.63
CA ARG A 89 9.03 0.76 -15.32
C ARG A 89 8.83 1.91 -16.32
N HIS A 90 8.35 1.60 -17.51
CA HIS A 90 8.24 2.57 -18.59
C HIS A 90 7.04 2.25 -19.49
N VAL A 91 6.32 3.30 -19.95
CA VAL A 91 5.15 3.14 -20.82
C VAL A 91 5.47 2.44 -22.15
N GLY A 92 6.71 2.50 -22.61
CA GLY A 92 7.18 1.80 -23.80
C GLY A 92 6.95 0.30 -23.75
N GLN A 93 7.11 -0.34 -22.57
CA GLN A 93 6.84 -1.77 -22.37
C GLN A 93 5.38 -2.13 -22.71
N LEU A 94 4.46 -1.25 -22.36
CA LEU A 94 3.03 -1.43 -22.68
C LEU A 94 2.74 -1.15 -24.15
N VAL A 95 3.43 -0.15 -24.75
CA VAL A 95 3.29 0.13 -26.19
C VAL A 95 3.71 -1.08 -27.01
N GLU A 96 4.85 -1.70 -26.72
CA GLU A 96 5.31 -2.92 -27.38
C GLU A 96 4.38 -4.10 -27.15
N ARG A 97 3.98 -4.32 -25.89
CA ARG A 97 3.04 -5.37 -25.52
C ARG A 97 1.71 -5.28 -26.29
N TYR A 98 1.25 -4.07 -26.55
CA TYR A 98 0.02 -3.81 -27.30
C TYR A 98 0.27 -3.65 -28.82
N GLY A 99 1.42 -4.10 -29.32
CA GLY A 99 1.73 -4.12 -30.75
C GLY A 99 1.96 -2.76 -31.38
N GLY A 100 2.28 -1.75 -30.56
CA GLY A 100 2.70 -0.43 -31.02
C GLY A 100 4.17 -0.42 -31.45
N ARG A 101 4.62 0.68 -32.04
CA ARG A 101 6.01 0.87 -32.49
C ARG A 101 6.64 1.99 -31.67
N LEU A 102 7.81 1.72 -31.11
CA LEU A 102 8.63 2.71 -30.42
C LEU A 102 9.52 3.47 -31.43
N SER A 103 9.87 4.70 -31.09
CA SER A 103 10.99 5.36 -31.74
C SER A 103 12.31 4.77 -31.28
N ALA A 104 13.36 4.91 -32.10
CA ALA A 104 14.69 4.39 -31.74
C ALA A 104 15.21 4.96 -30.40
N ALA A 105 14.92 6.23 -30.10
CA ALA A 105 15.31 6.85 -28.84
C ALA A 105 14.60 6.23 -27.63
N VAL A 106 13.30 5.93 -27.73
CA VAL A 106 12.54 5.30 -26.64
C VAL A 106 12.94 3.83 -26.48
N ALA A 107 13.21 3.12 -27.57
CA ALA A 107 13.71 1.73 -27.51
C ALA A 107 15.07 1.65 -26.79
N ALA A 108 16.00 2.54 -27.11
CA ALA A 108 17.30 2.61 -26.44
C ALA A 108 17.18 2.94 -24.94
N ALA A 109 16.28 3.85 -24.57
CA ALA A 109 16.00 4.18 -23.16
C ALA A 109 15.42 2.95 -22.42
N LEU A 110 14.56 2.20 -23.08
CA LEU A 110 13.95 0.99 -22.50
C LEU A 110 15.00 -0.11 -22.24
N GLU A 111 15.95 -0.29 -23.15
CA GLU A 111 17.07 -1.23 -22.98
C GLU A 111 17.92 -0.87 -21.75
N GLN A 112 18.26 0.41 -21.58
CA GLN A 112 19.03 0.90 -20.42
C GLN A 112 18.29 0.68 -19.10
N ILE A 113 16.96 0.91 -19.05
CA ILE A 113 16.13 0.68 -17.86
C ILE A 113 16.09 -0.81 -17.52
N THR A 114 16.05 -1.68 -18.52
CA THR A 114 16.01 -3.14 -18.33
C THR A 114 17.35 -3.66 -17.82
N GLU A 115 18.46 -3.14 -18.32
CA GLU A 115 19.82 -3.51 -17.87
C GLU A 115 20.07 -3.03 -16.42
N ALA A 116 19.71 -1.80 -16.09
CA ALA A 116 19.82 -1.27 -14.72
C ALA A 116 19.00 -2.08 -13.70
N ALA A 117 17.84 -2.59 -14.11
CA ALA A 117 16.98 -3.42 -13.25
C ALA A 117 17.57 -4.79 -12.92
N ALA A 118 18.46 -5.34 -13.78
CA ALA A 118 19.11 -6.62 -13.54
C ALA A 118 20.17 -6.55 -12.42
N ASP A 119 20.68 -5.35 -12.14
CA ASP A 119 21.70 -5.11 -11.11
C ASP A 119 21.11 -4.72 -9.73
N GLU A 120 19.83 -4.43 -9.64
CA GLU A 120 19.16 -4.13 -8.37
C GLU A 120 18.93 -5.42 -7.55
N ALA A 121 19.83 -5.68 -6.60
CA ALA A 121 19.60 -6.71 -5.59
C ALA A 121 18.40 -6.33 -4.70
N PRO A 122 17.55 -7.30 -4.29
CA PRO A 122 16.46 -7.02 -3.37
C PRO A 122 17.02 -6.45 -2.06
N THR A 123 16.72 -5.21 -1.77
CA THR A 123 17.06 -4.60 -0.48
C THR A 123 16.20 -5.25 0.59
N THR A 124 16.84 -6.05 1.44
CA THR A 124 16.18 -6.55 2.65
C THR A 124 15.93 -5.35 3.56
N PRO A 125 14.68 -5.07 3.94
CA PRO A 125 14.40 -3.97 4.85
C PRO A 125 15.14 -4.20 6.17
N PRO A 126 15.56 -3.13 6.86
CA PRO A 126 16.16 -3.25 8.17
C PRO A 126 15.19 -3.98 9.09
N HIS A 127 15.72 -4.93 9.86
CA HIS A 127 14.96 -5.65 10.86
C HIS A 127 14.58 -4.62 11.95
N ASP A 128 13.33 -4.16 11.93
CA ASP A 128 12.84 -3.31 13.03
C ASP A 128 12.86 -4.10 14.32
N ALA A 129 13.15 -3.40 15.42
CA ALA A 129 13.02 -3.96 16.75
C ALA A 129 11.62 -4.57 16.93
N GLU A 130 11.56 -5.76 17.49
CA GLU A 130 10.28 -6.39 17.80
C GLU A 130 9.42 -5.41 18.62
N PRO A 131 8.12 -5.30 18.29
CA PRO A 131 7.24 -4.44 19.06
C PRO A 131 7.21 -4.89 20.52
N PRO A 132 7.13 -3.94 21.48
CA PRO A 132 7.15 -4.26 22.89
C PRO A 132 6.01 -5.24 23.27
N ASP A 133 6.33 -6.25 24.06
CA ASP A 133 5.40 -7.29 24.50
C ASP A 133 4.96 -7.09 25.96
N LEU A 134 3.73 -7.45 26.30
CA LEU A 134 3.23 -7.40 27.67
C LEU A 134 4.01 -8.37 28.59
N ALA A 135 4.57 -9.45 28.03
CA ALA A 135 5.42 -10.38 28.75
C ALA A 135 6.68 -9.73 29.33
N ASP A 136 7.19 -8.64 28.73
CA ASP A 136 8.39 -7.91 29.19
C ASP A 136 8.13 -7.10 30.46
N VAL A 137 6.87 -6.92 30.86
CA VAL A 137 6.53 -6.10 32.03
C VAL A 137 6.73 -6.90 33.31
N VAL A 138 7.68 -6.45 34.12
CA VAL A 138 7.94 -7.02 35.43
C VAL A 138 7.05 -6.35 36.48
N GLY A 139 6.37 -7.16 37.27
CA GLY A 139 5.44 -6.66 38.30
C GLY A 139 4.10 -6.22 37.71
N GLN A 140 3.42 -5.30 38.38
CA GLN A 140 2.12 -4.71 38.00
C GLN A 140 1.01 -5.74 37.69
N GLY A 141 0.92 -6.80 38.48
CA GLY A 141 0.04 -7.95 38.21
C GLY A 141 -1.42 -7.56 37.98
N GLU A 142 -2.00 -6.66 38.79
CA GLU A 142 -3.39 -6.21 38.64
C GLU A 142 -3.61 -5.44 37.32
N ALA A 143 -2.67 -4.55 36.95
CA ALA A 143 -2.78 -3.77 35.73
C ALA A 143 -2.60 -4.64 34.47
N ARG A 144 -1.69 -5.62 34.53
CA ARG A 144 -1.52 -6.63 33.45
C ARG A 144 -2.79 -7.46 33.28
N GLN A 145 -3.35 -7.99 34.38
CA GLN A 145 -4.60 -8.76 34.33
C GLN A 145 -5.76 -7.91 33.78
N ALA A 146 -5.86 -6.64 34.16
CA ALA A 146 -6.89 -5.74 33.64
C ALA A 146 -6.73 -5.52 32.11
N LEU A 147 -5.48 -5.41 31.62
CA LEU A 147 -5.21 -5.33 30.18
C LEU A 147 -5.60 -6.61 29.44
N GLU A 148 -5.27 -7.77 29.98
CA GLU A 148 -5.61 -9.08 29.39
C GLU A 148 -7.14 -9.26 29.31
N VAL A 149 -7.88 -8.90 30.36
CA VAL A 149 -9.35 -8.94 30.37
C VAL A 149 -9.94 -7.95 29.35
N ALA A 150 -9.39 -6.72 29.30
CA ALA A 150 -9.84 -5.71 28.34
C ALA A 150 -9.58 -6.15 26.90
N ALA A 151 -8.41 -6.72 26.62
CA ALA A 151 -8.05 -7.22 25.28
C ALA A 151 -8.95 -8.40 24.87
N ALA A 152 -9.15 -9.37 25.75
CA ALA A 152 -9.97 -10.53 25.48
C ALA A 152 -11.46 -10.19 25.26
N GLY A 153 -11.97 -9.17 25.96
CA GLY A 153 -13.36 -8.74 25.86
C GLY A 153 -13.61 -7.59 24.88
N GLY A 154 -12.57 -7.05 24.22
CA GLY A 154 -12.71 -5.87 23.38
C GLY A 154 -13.17 -4.62 24.17
N HIS A 155 -12.78 -4.51 25.43
CA HIS A 155 -13.24 -3.45 26.33
C HIS A 155 -12.35 -2.21 26.28
N HIS A 156 -12.98 -1.06 26.46
CA HIS A 156 -12.24 0.18 26.73
C HIS A 156 -11.62 0.14 28.12
N LEU A 157 -10.42 0.69 28.24
CA LEU A 157 -9.68 0.76 29.50
C LEU A 157 -9.29 2.20 29.80
N ILE A 158 -9.43 2.62 31.05
CA ILE A 158 -8.90 3.89 31.54
C ILE A 158 -7.83 3.59 32.62
N MET A 159 -6.67 4.22 32.48
CA MET A 159 -5.59 4.12 33.46
C MET A 159 -5.35 5.46 34.11
N VAL A 160 -5.50 5.53 35.43
CA VAL A 160 -5.33 6.75 36.24
C VAL A 160 -4.20 6.51 37.24
N GLY A 161 -3.35 7.51 37.44
CA GLY A 161 -2.24 7.45 38.39
C GLY A 161 -1.21 8.55 38.15
N PRO A 162 -0.27 8.76 39.07
CA PRO A 162 0.77 9.78 38.97
C PRO A 162 1.72 9.50 37.79
N PRO A 163 2.50 10.51 37.36
CA PRO A 163 3.57 10.31 36.39
C PRO A 163 4.55 9.21 36.82
N GLY A 164 5.13 8.47 35.86
CA GLY A 164 6.12 7.43 36.14
C GLY A 164 5.56 6.07 36.58
N THR A 165 4.24 5.89 36.73
CA THR A 165 3.62 4.61 37.13
C THR A 165 3.51 3.58 36.00
N GLY A 166 4.09 3.83 34.82
CA GLY A 166 4.12 2.84 33.72
C GLY A 166 2.85 2.78 32.86
N LYS A 167 1.90 3.72 32.98
CA LYS A 167 0.67 3.71 32.17
C LYS A 167 0.93 3.66 30.66
N THR A 168 1.80 4.51 30.17
CA THR A 168 2.19 4.54 28.73
C THR A 168 2.85 3.24 28.31
N MET A 169 3.78 2.73 29.14
CA MET A 169 4.46 1.47 28.92
C MET A 169 3.47 0.29 28.77
N LEU A 170 2.44 0.24 29.60
CA LEU A 170 1.38 -0.76 29.51
C LEU A 170 0.49 -0.57 28.26
N ALA A 171 0.12 0.67 27.95
CA ALA A 171 -0.69 0.98 26.77
C ALA A 171 0.01 0.60 25.46
N GLU A 172 1.31 0.84 25.36
CA GLU A 172 2.14 0.48 24.20
C GLU A 172 2.23 -1.03 23.95
N ARG A 173 1.97 -1.83 24.98
CA ARG A 173 2.01 -3.28 24.92
C ARG A 173 0.65 -3.94 24.68
N LEU A 174 -0.43 -3.15 24.71
CA LEU A 174 -1.76 -3.67 24.42
C LEU A 174 -1.85 -4.40 23.07
N PRO A 175 -1.26 -3.88 21.97
CA PRO A 175 -1.31 -4.58 20.68
C PRO A 175 -0.69 -5.98 20.68
N SER A 176 0.24 -6.30 21.61
CA SER A 176 0.88 -7.63 21.68
C SER A 176 -0.07 -8.73 22.14
N ILE A 177 -1.11 -8.37 22.89
CA ILE A 177 -2.09 -9.31 23.45
C ILE A 177 -3.45 -9.25 22.75
N LEU A 178 -3.63 -8.35 21.77
CA LEU A 178 -4.83 -8.34 20.92
C LEU A 178 -4.77 -9.49 19.90
N PRO A 179 -5.93 -10.07 19.54
CA PRO A 179 -5.98 -11.02 18.44
C PRO A 179 -5.51 -10.38 17.14
N PRO A 180 -4.91 -11.15 16.23
CA PRO A 180 -4.57 -10.64 14.91
C PRO A 180 -5.83 -10.17 14.18
N LEU A 181 -5.65 -9.18 13.31
CA LEU A 181 -6.73 -8.69 12.45
C LEU A 181 -7.18 -9.80 11.50
N GLU A 182 -8.48 -9.89 11.29
CA GLU A 182 -9.03 -10.69 10.19
C GLU A 182 -8.57 -10.12 8.84
N GLN A 183 -8.57 -10.95 7.80
CA GLN A 183 -8.04 -10.56 6.49
C GLN A 183 -8.67 -9.28 5.94
N ALA A 184 -9.98 -9.10 6.09
CA ALA A 184 -10.68 -7.90 5.62
C ALA A 184 -10.21 -6.64 6.35
N ASP A 185 -10.02 -6.73 7.66
CA ASP A 185 -9.55 -5.64 8.50
C ASP A 185 -8.07 -5.35 8.24
N ALA A 186 -7.25 -6.40 8.07
CA ALA A 186 -5.84 -6.26 7.71
C ALA A 186 -5.67 -5.50 6.38
N VAL A 187 -6.46 -5.84 5.36
CA VAL A 187 -6.47 -5.10 4.08
C VAL A 187 -6.92 -3.66 4.29
N THR A 188 -7.95 -3.42 5.09
CA THR A 188 -8.45 -2.07 5.38
C THR A 188 -7.40 -1.21 6.07
N VAL A 189 -6.77 -1.73 7.13
CA VAL A 189 -5.72 -1.03 7.88
C VAL A 189 -4.50 -0.77 6.99
N THR A 190 -4.08 -1.77 6.21
CA THR A 190 -2.95 -1.63 5.28
C THR A 190 -3.27 -0.59 4.19
N SER A 191 -4.50 -0.56 3.69
CA SER A 191 -4.95 0.44 2.72
C SER A 191 -4.87 1.88 3.26
N LEU A 192 -5.22 2.09 4.52
CA LEU A 192 -5.07 3.39 5.18
C LEU A 192 -3.60 3.81 5.27
N HIS A 193 -2.69 2.88 5.58
CA HIS A 193 -1.25 3.14 5.61
C HIS A 193 -0.69 3.41 4.20
N SER A 194 -1.17 2.70 3.18
CA SER A 194 -0.83 2.93 1.77
C SER A 194 -1.21 4.35 1.33
N VAL A 195 -2.45 4.77 1.59
CA VAL A 195 -2.91 6.14 1.28
C VAL A 195 -2.10 7.20 2.03
N ALA A 196 -1.75 6.94 3.29
CA ALA A 196 -0.92 7.81 4.09
C ALA A 196 0.55 7.86 3.62
N GLY A 197 0.99 6.92 2.79
CA GLY A 197 2.37 6.81 2.30
C GLY A 197 3.36 6.38 3.38
N ILE A 198 2.90 5.61 4.37
CA ILE A 198 3.70 5.07 5.48
C ILE A 198 3.74 3.54 5.48
N PHE A 199 3.22 2.91 4.44
CA PHE A 199 3.20 1.46 4.28
C PHE A 199 4.51 0.97 3.67
N ASP A 200 5.05 -0.11 4.23
CA ASP A 200 6.19 -0.84 3.70
C ASP A 200 5.71 -2.20 3.15
N PRO A 201 5.67 -2.40 1.83
CA PRO A 201 5.18 -3.63 1.21
C PRO A 201 5.99 -4.88 1.59
N ALA A 202 7.27 -4.73 1.92
CA ALA A 202 8.13 -5.86 2.29
C ALA A 202 7.68 -6.58 3.57
N ARG A 203 6.86 -5.91 4.39
CA ARG A 203 6.29 -6.48 5.63
C ARG A 203 5.00 -7.26 5.43
N GLY A 204 4.46 -7.27 4.22
CA GLY A 204 3.15 -7.85 3.96
C GLY A 204 1.99 -7.04 4.56
N LEU A 205 0.80 -7.64 4.65
CA LEU A 205 -0.36 -7.00 5.28
C LEU A 205 -0.12 -6.73 6.77
N ILE A 206 -0.65 -5.62 7.25
CA ILE A 206 -0.65 -5.29 8.67
C ILE A 206 -1.68 -6.19 9.36
N THR A 207 -1.20 -7.25 9.98
CA THR A 207 -2.05 -8.25 10.66
C THR A 207 -2.20 -7.99 12.16
N ARG A 208 -1.34 -7.16 12.74
CA ARG A 208 -1.42 -6.78 14.16
C ARG A 208 -2.04 -5.39 14.28
N PRO A 209 -3.02 -5.17 15.18
CA PRO A 209 -3.64 -3.87 15.37
C PRO A 209 -2.59 -2.79 15.67
N PRO A 210 -2.51 -1.70 14.89
CA PRO A 210 -1.50 -0.66 15.12
C PRO A 210 -1.89 0.23 16.30
N LEU A 211 -0.94 0.52 17.18
CA LEU A 211 -1.12 1.51 18.24
C LEU A 211 -1.12 2.93 17.65
N ARG A 212 -2.09 3.74 18.03
CA ARG A 212 -2.10 5.19 17.78
C ARG A 212 -2.18 5.92 19.10
N ALA A 213 -1.20 6.76 19.36
CA ALA A 213 -1.12 7.61 20.56
C ALA A 213 -1.27 9.09 20.18
N PRO A 214 -2.51 9.58 19.96
CA PRO A 214 -2.73 10.97 19.60
C PRO A 214 -2.31 11.88 20.74
N HIS A 215 -1.70 13.04 20.40
CA HIS A 215 -1.35 14.06 21.37
C HIS A 215 -2.63 14.61 22.04
N HIS A 216 -2.53 15.03 23.29
CA HIS A 216 -3.69 15.56 24.04
C HIS A 216 -4.34 16.80 23.40
N THR A 217 -3.66 17.49 22.49
CA THR A 217 -4.20 18.61 21.70
C THR A 217 -4.86 18.16 20.40
N ALA A 218 -4.88 16.85 20.09
CA ALA A 218 -5.51 16.36 18.89
C ALA A 218 -6.99 16.74 18.86
N THR A 219 -7.47 17.20 17.71
CA THR A 219 -8.87 17.55 17.54
C THR A 219 -9.75 16.30 17.55
N ARG A 220 -11.04 16.47 17.86
CA ARG A 220 -12.00 15.37 17.79
C ARG A 220 -11.99 14.70 16.41
N ALA A 221 -11.94 15.49 15.33
CA ALA A 221 -11.86 14.96 13.97
C ALA A 221 -10.61 14.11 13.72
N ALA A 222 -9.47 14.49 14.32
CA ALA A 222 -8.23 13.71 14.22
C ALA A 222 -8.30 12.35 14.96
N VAL A 223 -9.16 12.24 15.99
CA VAL A 223 -9.29 11.01 16.79
C VAL A 223 -10.38 10.08 16.23
N VAL A 224 -11.54 10.63 15.84
CA VAL A 224 -12.70 9.82 15.42
C VAL A 224 -12.95 9.87 13.91
N GLY A 225 -12.16 10.63 13.17
CA GLY A 225 -12.39 10.85 11.75
C GLY A 225 -13.55 11.80 11.47
N GLY A 226 -13.73 12.12 10.20
CA GLY A 226 -14.78 13.03 9.75
C GLY A 226 -14.30 14.48 9.71
N GLY A 227 -13.97 14.97 8.54
CA GLY A 227 -13.68 16.36 8.17
C GLY A 227 -14.42 16.71 6.90
#